data_9b27f685dba369471f3a053c78ec1909
#
_entry.id   9b27f685dba369471f3a053c78ec1909
#
_cell.length_a   1.000
_cell.length_b   1.000
_cell.length_c   1.000
_cell.angle_alpha   90.00
_cell.angle_beta   90.00
_cell.angle_gamma   90.00
#
_symmetry.space_group_name_H-M   'P 1'
#
loop_
_entity.id
_entity.type
_entity.pdbx_description
1 polymer ?
#
loop_
_entity_poly.entity_id
_entity_poly.type
_entity_poly.pdbx_seq_one_letter_code
_entity_poly.pdbx_strand_id
1 'polypeptide(L)'
;VVREACSTPSNFRCAQTLDAFLKENNIPGIAGIDTRAVTRILREAGTMNAAICDAVPDDLAPLRAYRITDPVPQVTTPEPYTLQPEGSVLHRVALIDYGAKRNIARELCKRGCAVTVLPCSAKAEDILAAGYDGVMLSNGPGDPAENVYQIEQIRKLLGKVPMFGICLGHQLTALAAGGSTYKLKYGHRGVNQPVRDMEGVRTYITSQNHGYAVDSDTVKLGKVRFANANDGTCEGVDY
;
A
#
# COMPACT_ATOMS: atom_id res chain seq x y z
N VAL A 1 -15.46 2.28 -12.30
CA VAL A 1 -16.74 1.61 -12.60
C VAL A 1 -17.72 1.95 -11.49
N VAL A 2 -18.88 2.52 -11.81
CA VAL A 2 -19.91 2.91 -10.84
C VAL A 2 -21.31 2.52 -11.36
N ARG A 3 -22.27 2.39 -10.43
CA ARG A 3 -23.66 2.24 -10.80
C ARG A 3 -24.25 3.55 -11.29
N GLU A 4 -23.95 4.64 -10.57
CA GLU A 4 -24.41 5.97 -10.86
C GLU A 4 -23.29 6.97 -10.61
N ALA A 5 -23.09 7.93 -11.51
CA ALA A 5 -22.12 8.99 -11.36
C ALA A 5 -22.79 10.19 -10.65
N CYS A 6 -22.15 10.70 -9.59
CA CYS A 6 -22.60 11.92 -8.92
C CYS A 6 -22.27 13.14 -9.79
N SER A 7 -23.32 13.80 -10.32
CA SER A 7 -23.19 15.01 -11.11
C SER A 7 -23.12 16.28 -10.25
N THR A 8 -23.64 16.23 -9.01
CA THR A 8 -23.74 17.39 -8.13
C THR A 8 -23.19 17.02 -6.75
N PRO A 9 -21.88 17.20 -6.51
CA PRO A 9 -21.27 16.90 -5.22
C PRO A 9 -21.84 17.79 -4.11
N SER A 10 -22.17 17.18 -2.98
CA SER A 10 -22.71 17.91 -1.80
C SER A 10 -21.64 18.30 -0.77
N ASN A 11 -20.41 17.79 -0.90
CA ASN A 11 -19.34 18.12 0.05
C ASN A 11 -18.79 19.52 -0.22
N PHE A 12 -18.78 20.38 0.79
CA PHE A 12 -18.27 21.77 0.70
C PHE A 12 -16.77 21.88 0.35
N ARG A 13 -16.00 20.81 0.50
CA ARG A 13 -14.59 20.73 0.10
C ARG A 13 -14.40 20.26 -1.33
N CYS A 14 -15.46 20.02 -2.07
CA CYS A 14 -15.38 19.55 -3.44
C CYS A 14 -14.81 20.66 -4.33
N ALA A 15 -13.66 20.41 -4.94
CA ALA A 15 -13.02 21.35 -5.88
C ALA A 15 -13.55 21.16 -7.31
N GLN A 16 -13.98 19.94 -7.67
CA GLN A 16 -14.51 19.62 -9.00
C GLN A 16 -15.34 18.32 -8.97
N THR A 17 -16.10 18.06 -10.02
CA THR A 17 -16.84 16.81 -10.16
C THR A 17 -15.90 15.64 -10.49
N LEU A 18 -16.32 14.41 -10.18
CA LEU A 18 -15.56 13.22 -10.55
C LEU A 18 -15.37 13.11 -12.07
N ASP A 19 -16.40 13.45 -12.86
CA ASP A 19 -16.34 13.43 -14.33
C ASP A 19 -15.25 14.39 -14.84
N ALA A 20 -15.22 15.63 -14.34
CA ALA A 20 -14.20 16.61 -14.71
C ALA A 20 -12.78 16.11 -14.34
N PHE A 21 -12.60 15.57 -13.15
CA PHE A 21 -11.33 15.00 -12.70
C PHE A 21 -10.87 13.85 -13.60
N LEU A 22 -11.75 12.92 -13.93
CA LEU A 22 -11.41 11.77 -14.80
C LEU A 22 -11.02 12.23 -16.20
N LYS A 23 -11.77 13.17 -16.79
CA LYS A 23 -11.46 13.76 -18.12
C LYS A 23 -10.12 14.48 -18.14
N GLU A 24 -9.85 15.33 -17.16
CA GLU A 24 -8.60 16.07 -17.03
C GLU A 24 -7.38 15.14 -16.92
N ASN A 25 -7.54 13.98 -16.27
CA ASN A 25 -6.47 13.03 -16.08
C ASN A 25 -6.48 11.87 -17.09
N ASN A 26 -7.33 11.90 -18.13
CA ASN A 26 -7.48 10.84 -19.14
C ASN A 26 -7.76 9.46 -18.53
N ILE A 27 -8.56 9.40 -17.47
CA ILE A 27 -8.93 8.17 -16.79
C ILE A 27 -10.29 7.70 -17.31
N PRO A 28 -10.40 6.51 -17.92
CA PRO A 28 -11.67 5.98 -18.40
C PRO A 28 -12.62 5.66 -17.24
N GLY A 29 -13.87 6.03 -17.36
CA GLY A 29 -14.94 5.75 -16.41
C GLY A 29 -16.17 5.17 -17.06
N ILE A 30 -16.84 4.23 -16.43
CA ILE A 30 -18.10 3.64 -16.86
C ILE A 30 -19.15 3.71 -15.75
N ALA A 31 -20.35 4.17 -16.09
CA ALA A 31 -21.51 4.21 -15.21
C ALA A 31 -22.63 3.31 -15.74
N GLY A 32 -23.67 3.06 -14.94
CA GLY A 32 -24.79 2.22 -15.32
C GLY A 32 -24.55 0.72 -15.15
N ILE A 33 -23.45 0.34 -14.49
CA ILE A 33 -23.09 -1.06 -14.26
C ILE A 33 -23.71 -1.58 -12.96
N ASP A 34 -24.20 -2.82 -12.96
CA ASP A 34 -24.58 -3.51 -11.72
C ASP A 34 -23.32 -3.89 -10.91
N THR A 35 -22.83 -2.92 -10.15
CA THR A 35 -21.64 -3.10 -9.32
C THR A 35 -21.83 -4.13 -8.22
N ARG A 36 -23.07 -4.40 -7.80
CA ARG A 36 -23.38 -5.46 -6.84
C ARG A 36 -23.19 -6.84 -7.45
N ALA A 37 -23.64 -7.05 -8.67
CA ALA A 37 -23.42 -8.31 -9.40
C ALA A 37 -21.92 -8.55 -9.60
N VAL A 38 -21.17 -7.53 -10.05
CA VAL A 38 -19.70 -7.60 -10.19
C VAL A 38 -19.04 -7.97 -8.86
N THR A 39 -19.44 -7.33 -7.75
CA THR A 39 -18.91 -7.64 -6.41
C THR A 39 -19.18 -9.09 -6.01
N ARG A 40 -20.37 -9.64 -6.30
CA ARG A 40 -20.70 -11.05 -6.01
C ARG A 40 -19.79 -12.00 -6.78
N ILE A 41 -19.57 -11.75 -8.07
CA ILE A 41 -18.67 -12.55 -8.91
C ILE A 41 -17.25 -12.53 -8.31
N LEU A 42 -16.74 -11.36 -7.95
CA LEU A 42 -15.40 -11.22 -7.35
C LEU A 42 -15.28 -11.92 -5.99
N ARG A 43 -16.34 -11.95 -5.19
CA ARG A 43 -16.34 -12.68 -3.92
C ARG A 43 -16.31 -14.20 -4.11
N GLU A 44 -16.96 -14.70 -5.15
CA GLU A 44 -17.01 -16.14 -5.46
C GLU A 44 -15.74 -16.61 -6.15
N ALA A 45 -15.28 -15.89 -7.18
CA ALA A 45 -14.15 -16.27 -8.02
C ALA A 45 -12.79 -15.77 -7.53
N GLY A 46 -12.74 -14.75 -6.68
CA GLY A 46 -11.53 -14.01 -6.31
C GLY A 46 -11.27 -12.83 -7.23
N THR A 47 -10.10 -12.20 -7.08
CA THR A 47 -9.67 -11.11 -7.96
C THR A 47 -9.45 -11.61 -9.39
N MET A 48 -9.88 -10.81 -10.38
CA MET A 48 -9.76 -11.16 -11.80
C MET A 48 -9.41 -9.94 -12.65
N ASN A 49 -8.79 -10.21 -13.81
CA ASN A 49 -8.53 -9.17 -14.78
C ASN A 49 -9.85 -8.67 -15.40
N ALA A 50 -9.92 -7.39 -15.67
CA ALA A 50 -11.07 -6.76 -16.30
C ALA A 50 -10.62 -5.67 -17.28
N ALA A 51 -11.45 -5.37 -18.28
CA ALA A 51 -11.24 -4.27 -19.21
C ALA A 51 -12.53 -3.45 -19.35
N ILE A 52 -12.37 -2.16 -19.64
CA ILE A 52 -13.44 -1.29 -20.10
C ILE A 52 -13.25 -1.15 -21.63
N CYS A 53 -14.28 -1.48 -22.42
CA CYS A 53 -14.22 -1.45 -23.86
C CYS A 53 -15.61 -1.09 -24.43
N ASP A 54 -15.65 -0.57 -25.66
CA ASP A 54 -16.88 -0.18 -26.32
C ASP A 54 -17.71 -1.40 -26.79
N ALA A 55 -17.03 -2.50 -27.09
CA ALA A 55 -17.64 -3.77 -27.43
C ALA A 55 -16.89 -4.93 -26.79
N VAL A 56 -17.57 -6.04 -26.54
CA VAL A 56 -16.93 -7.25 -26.01
C VAL A 56 -15.95 -7.79 -27.05
N PRO A 57 -14.65 -7.94 -26.71
CA PRO A 57 -13.67 -8.50 -27.63
C PRO A 57 -14.00 -9.95 -28.01
N ASP A 58 -13.76 -10.33 -29.26
CA ASP A 58 -13.93 -11.72 -29.72
C ASP A 58 -12.93 -12.66 -29.05
N ASP A 59 -11.73 -12.19 -28.79
CA ASP A 59 -10.69 -12.93 -28.06
C ASP A 59 -10.43 -12.33 -26.68
N LEU A 60 -10.67 -13.12 -25.63
CA LEU A 60 -10.39 -12.77 -24.23
C LEU A 60 -9.06 -13.34 -23.73
N ALA A 61 -8.29 -14.05 -24.55
CA ALA A 61 -7.02 -14.65 -24.13
C ALA A 61 -5.99 -13.59 -23.65
N PRO A 62 -5.80 -12.44 -24.32
CA PRO A 62 -4.91 -11.40 -23.84
C PRO A 62 -5.32 -10.85 -22.46
N LEU A 63 -6.63 -10.67 -22.23
CA LEU A 63 -7.14 -10.20 -20.94
C LEU A 63 -6.89 -11.22 -19.83
N ARG A 64 -7.10 -12.50 -20.10
CA ARG A 64 -6.86 -13.59 -19.14
C ARG A 64 -5.38 -13.77 -18.83
N ALA A 65 -4.51 -13.57 -19.84
CA ALA A 65 -3.07 -13.69 -19.71
C ALA A 65 -2.40 -12.46 -19.08
N TYR A 66 -3.10 -11.32 -19.00
CA TYR A 66 -2.54 -10.08 -18.47
C TYR A 66 -1.98 -10.27 -17.06
N ARG A 67 -0.76 -9.80 -16.86
CA ARG A 67 -0.07 -9.79 -15.56
C ARG A 67 0.59 -8.45 -15.37
N ILE A 68 0.54 -7.94 -14.16
CA ILE A 68 1.33 -6.80 -13.73
C ILE A 68 2.65 -7.36 -13.24
N THR A 69 3.74 -7.02 -13.90
CA THR A 69 5.09 -7.45 -13.55
C THR A 69 5.90 -6.26 -13.08
N ASP A 70 6.65 -6.46 -12.00
CA ASP A 70 7.60 -5.49 -11.46
C ASP A 70 7.01 -4.06 -11.31
N PRO A 71 5.88 -3.90 -10.58
CA PRO A 71 5.18 -2.63 -10.55
C PRO A 71 5.86 -1.56 -9.69
N VAL A 72 6.67 -1.94 -8.71
CA VAL A 72 7.31 -1.01 -7.76
C VAL A 72 8.28 -0.05 -8.46
N PRO A 73 9.23 -0.48 -9.32
CA PRO A 73 10.07 0.43 -10.08
C PRO A 73 9.33 1.38 -11.03
N GLN A 74 8.09 1.03 -11.42
CA GLN A 74 7.29 1.85 -12.32
C GLN A 74 6.59 3.02 -11.61
N VAL A 75 6.48 2.98 -10.29
CA VAL A 75 5.72 3.97 -9.48
C VAL A 75 6.58 4.69 -8.44
N THR A 76 7.82 4.29 -8.27
CA THR A 76 8.76 4.93 -7.36
C THR A 76 9.22 6.30 -7.89
N THR A 77 9.67 7.18 -6.99
CA THR A 77 10.30 8.43 -7.42
C THR A 77 11.56 8.15 -8.26
N PRO A 78 11.80 8.88 -9.38
CA PRO A 78 13.01 8.69 -10.16
C PRO A 78 14.27 9.21 -9.47
N GLU A 79 14.12 10.25 -8.62
CA GLU A 79 15.23 10.90 -7.92
C GLU A 79 14.87 11.19 -6.46
N PRO A 80 15.88 11.21 -5.58
CA PRO A 80 15.65 11.61 -4.19
C PRO A 80 15.22 13.07 -4.09
N TYR A 81 14.29 13.36 -3.15
CA TYR A 81 13.93 14.72 -2.79
C TYR A 81 13.59 14.82 -1.29
N THR A 82 13.68 16.02 -0.73
CA THR A 82 13.43 16.25 0.69
C THR A 82 12.26 17.20 0.91
N LEU A 83 11.36 16.82 1.81
CA LEU A 83 10.27 17.64 2.32
C LEU A 83 10.64 18.12 3.72
N GLN A 84 10.44 19.40 3.98
CA GLN A 84 10.73 20.01 5.27
C GLN A 84 9.44 20.17 6.11
N PRO A 85 9.51 20.05 7.43
CA PRO A 85 8.41 20.44 8.31
C PRO A 85 8.21 21.96 8.30
N GLU A 86 7.03 22.43 8.70
CA GLU A 86 6.74 23.85 8.82
C GLU A 86 7.49 24.54 9.98
N GLY A 87 8.00 23.77 10.93
CA GLY A 87 8.75 24.22 12.10
C GLY A 87 10.17 23.69 12.17
N SER A 88 10.71 23.61 13.37
CA SER A 88 12.05 23.04 13.60
C SER A 88 12.09 21.58 13.23
N VAL A 89 13.21 21.16 12.64
CA VAL A 89 13.47 19.75 12.37
C VAL A 89 13.80 19.04 13.68
N LEU A 90 12.98 18.08 14.06
CA LEU A 90 13.18 17.23 15.24
C LEU A 90 13.88 15.91 14.87
N HIS A 91 13.51 15.35 13.69
CA HIS A 91 14.05 14.09 13.21
C HIS A 91 14.28 14.13 11.69
N ARG A 92 15.23 13.34 11.23
CA ARG A 92 15.52 13.09 9.81
C ARG A 92 15.08 11.69 9.45
N VAL A 93 14.11 11.55 8.55
CA VAL A 93 13.52 10.25 8.17
C VAL A 93 13.76 9.98 6.71
N ALA A 94 14.29 8.80 6.39
CA ALA A 94 14.30 8.28 5.02
C ALA A 94 12.96 7.60 4.74
N LEU A 95 12.24 8.05 3.72
CA LEU A 95 11.03 7.38 3.21
C LEU A 95 11.39 6.64 1.93
N ILE A 96 11.40 5.32 1.97
CA ILE A 96 11.61 4.51 0.76
C ILE A 96 10.29 4.42 0.00
N ASP A 97 10.32 4.90 -1.23
CA ASP A 97 9.13 5.02 -2.08
C ASP A 97 8.91 3.76 -2.92
N TYR A 98 7.95 2.96 -2.52
CA TYR A 98 7.43 1.80 -3.26
C TYR A 98 6.13 2.12 -4.01
N GLY A 99 5.75 3.38 -4.13
CA GLY A 99 4.45 3.89 -4.57
C GLY A 99 3.74 4.62 -3.45
N ALA A 100 4.45 5.51 -2.76
CA ALA A 100 4.03 6.17 -1.54
C ALA A 100 2.81 7.08 -1.73
N LYS A 101 1.84 6.95 -0.86
CA LYS A 101 0.79 7.98 -0.73
C LYS A 101 1.38 9.25 -0.12
N ARG A 102 1.12 10.38 -0.76
CA ARG A 102 1.65 11.71 -0.34
C ARG A 102 1.41 12.03 1.14
N ASN A 103 0.32 11.55 1.71
CA ASN A 103 0.01 11.80 3.12
C ASN A 103 0.99 11.14 4.10
N ILE A 104 1.68 10.08 3.72
CA ILE A 104 2.71 9.47 4.58
C ILE A 104 3.79 10.51 4.91
N ALA A 105 4.37 11.11 3.88
CA ALA A 105 5.38 12.15 4.06
C ALA A 105 4.83 13.39 4.78
N ARG A 106 3.61 13.84 4.42
CA ARG A 106 2.95 14.98 5.08
C ARG A 106 2.74 14.77 6.57
N GLU A 107 2.31 13.58 6.97
CA GLU A 107 2.08 13.26 8.37
C GLU A 107 3.40 13.16 9.17
N LEU A 108 4.49 12.74 8.56
CA LEU A 108 5.83 12.81 9.15
C LEU A 108 6.29 14.27 9.28
N CYS A 109 6.14 15.09 8.24
CA CYS A 109 6.48 16.51 8.28
C CYS A 109 5.70 17.26 9.37
N LYS A 110 4.38 17.03 9.53
CA LYS A 110 3.58 17.62 10.62
C LYS A 110 4.11 17.26 12.03
N ARG A 111 4.87 16.18 12.16
CA ARG A 111 5.48 15.73 13.41
C ARG A 111 6.94 16.19 13.58
N GLY A 112 7.35 17.18 12.76
CA GLY A 112 8.69 17.74 12.83
C GLY A 112 9.77 16.92 12.13
N CYS A 113 9.39 15.98 11.25
CA CYS A 113 10.37 15.21 10.49
C CYS A 113 10.75 15.93 9.19
N ALA A 114 12.05 16.10 8.95
CA ALA A 114 12.57 16.31 7.60
C ALA A 114 12.59 14.96 6.88
N VAL A 115 11.81 14.82 5.81
CA VAL A 115 11.57 13.55 5.12
C VAL A 115 12.31 13.55 3.79
N THR A 116 13.34 12.71 3.66
CA THR A 116 14.00 12.45 2.39
C THR A 116 13.35 11.24 1.73
N VAL A 117 12.63 11.47 0.64
CA VAL A 117 12.03 10.41 -0.18
C VAL A 117 13.09 9.84 -1.09
N LEU A 118 13.30 8.54 -0.99
CA LEU A 118 14.32 7.80 -1.74
C LEU A 118 13.64 6.80 -2.69
N PRO A 119 14.22 6.54 -3.89
CA PRO A 119 13.70 5.53 -4.79
C PRO A 119 13.79 4.12 -4.18
N CYS A 120 12.99 3.19 -4.70
CA CYS A 120 12.96 1.79 -4.28
C CYS A 120 14.31 1.06 -4.47
N SER A 121 15.22 1.63 -5.27
CA SER A 121 16.59 1.15 -5.53
C SER A 121 17.62 1.65 -4.51
N ALA A 122 17.20 2.45 -3.51
CA ALA A 122 18.13 2.97 -2.50
C ALA A 122 18.85 1.83 -1.75
N LYS A 123 20.15 1.99 -1.54
CA LYS A 123 20.96 0.99 -0.85
C LYS A 123 20.96 1.19 0.65
N ALA A 124 20.90 0.11 1.39
CA ALA A 124 20.93 0.14 2.85
C ALA A 124 22.20 0.81 3.40
N GLU A 125 23.33 0.59 2.74
CA GLU A 125 24.61 1.17 3.13
C GLU A 125 24.58 2.70 3.07
N ASP A 126 23.98 3.26 2.01
CA ASP A 126 23.87 4.71 1.81
C ASP A 126 22.90 5.32 2.84
N ILE A 127 21.79 4.62 3.13
CA ILE A 127 20.82 5.03 4.15
C ILE A 127 21.46 5.09 5.54
N LEU A 128 22.21 4.05 5.89
CA LEU A 128 22.93 4.01 7.19
C LEU A 128 24.02 5.07 7.29
N ALA A 129 24.79 5.27 6.21
CA ALA A 129 25.83 6.29 6.15
C ALA A 129 25.30 7.73 6.26
N ALA A 130 24.09 7.98 5.76
CA ALA A 130 23.43 9.28 5.85
C ALA A 130 22.95 9.65 7.26
N GLY A 131 22.88 8.68 8.19
CA GLY A 131 22.54 8.91 9.60
C GLY A 131 21.13 9.43 9.80
N TYR A 132 20.13 8.81 9.17
CA TYR A 132 18.73 9.08 9.45
C TYR A 132 18.32 8.53 10.83
N ASP A 133 17.42 9.25 11.51
CA ASP A 133 16.87 8.82 12.81
C ASP A 133 15.88 7.68 12.68
N GLY A 134 15.33 7.47 11.48
CA GLY A 134 14.40 6.39 11.19
C GLY A 134 14.18 6.18 9.68
N VAL A 135 13.67 5.01 9.35
CA VAL A 135 13.31 4.61 7.98
C VAL A 135 11.83 4.29 7.91
N MET A 136 11.13 4.94 7.01
CA MET A 136 9.75 4.66 6.66
C MET A 136 9.70 3.88 5.37
N LEU A 137 9.07 2.71 5.38
CA LEU A 137 8.82 1.88 4.20
C LEU A 137 7.38 2.10 3.76
N SER A 138 7.20 2.65 2.56
CA SER A 138 5.89 3.05 2.09
C SER A 138 4.98 1.88 1.71
N ASN A 139 3.72 2.17 1.47
CA ASN A 139 2.83 1.29 0.73
C ASN A 139 3.31 1.16 -0.73
N GLY A 140 2.81 0.14 -1.43
CA GLY A 140 3.10 -0.08 -2.85
C GLY A 140 2.23 -1.16 -3.47
N PRO A 141 2.30 -1.34 -4.79
CA PRO A 141 1.56 -2.34 -5.55
C PRO A 141 2.31 -3.68 -5.64
N GLY A 142 1.61 -4.70 -6.14
CA GLY A 142 2.18 -5.96 -6.57
C GLY A 142 2.24 -7.05 -5.51
N ASP A 143 2.93 -8.13 -5.85
CA ASP A 143 3.23 -9.23 -4.94
C ASP A 143 4.47 -8.86 -4.11
N PRO A 144 4.40 -8.90 -2.77
CA PRO A 144 5.56 -8.61 -1.93
C PRO A 144 6.77 -9.49 -2.24
N ALA A 145 6.55 -10.78 -2.55
CA ALA A 145 7.62 -11.74 -2.78
C ALA A 145 8.45 -11.49 -4.06
N GLU A 146 7.90 -10.72 -5.01
CA GLU A 146 8.63 -10.33 -6.24
C GLU A 146 9.71 -9.28 -5.98
N ASN A 147 9.67 -8.58 -4.84
CA ASN A 147 10.57 -7.47 -4.50
C ASN A 147 11.87 -7.95 -3.82
N VAL A 148 12.58 -8.89 -4.44
CA VAL A 148 13.76 -9.56 -3.86
C VAL A 148 14.84 -8.56 -3.46
N TYR A 149 15.15 -7.57 -4.33
CA TYR A 149 16.14 -6.55 -4.03
C TYR A 149 15.78 -5.73 -2.78
N GLN A 150 14.54 -5.26 -2.70
CA GLN A 150 14.06 -4.43 -1.59
C GLN A 150 14.07 -5.22 -0.26
N ILE A 151 13.68 -6.49 -0.30
CA ILE A 151 13.74 -7.41 0.86
C ILE A 151 15.18 -7.52 1.38
N GLU A 152 16.16 -7.69 0.48
CA GLU A 152 17.58 -7.74 0.82
C GLU A 152 18.08 -6.45 1.46
N GLN A 153 17.68 -5.27 0.94
CA GLN A 153 18.07 -4.00 1.53
C GLN A 153 17.43 -3.82 2.92
N ILE A 154 16.16 -4.16 3.08
CA ILE A 154 15.48 -4.10 4.39
C ILE A 154 16.17 -5.03 5.40
N ARG A 155 16.57 -6.24 4.99
CA ARG A 155 17.29 -7.18 5.87
C ARG A 155 18.58 -6.58 6.42
N LYS A 156 19.29 -5.78 5.63
CA LYS A 156 20.51 -5.09 6.07
C LYS A 156 20.24 -3.92 7.04
N LEU A 157 19.03 -3.35 7.02
CA LEU A 157 18.61 -2.27 7.90
C LEU A 157 18.04 -2.77 9.23
N LEU A 158 17.48 -3.99 9.26
CA LEU A 158 16.86 -4.57 10.46
C LEU A 158 17.81 -4.52 11.68
N GLY A 159 17.30 -4.00 12.79
CA GLY A 159 18.06 -3.87 14.04
C GLY A 159 19.14 -2.78 14.06
N LYS A 160 19.35 -2.04 12.96
CA LYS A 160 20.37 -0.98 12.88
C LYS A 160 19.79 0.43 12.93
N VAL A 161 18.54 0.59 12.57
CA VAL A 161 17.83 1.87 12.58
C VAL A 161 16.35 1.61 12.89
N PRO A 162 15.65 2.49 13.61
CA PRO A 162 14.22 2.38 13.80
C PRO A 162 13.48 2.37 12.44
N MET A 163 12.57 1.41 12.25
CA MET A 163 11.84 1.27 11.00
C MET A 163 10.33 1.17 11.24
N PHE A 164 9.57 1.68 10.29
CA PHE A 164 8.12 1.51 10.24
C PHE A 164 7.67 1.23 8.80
N GLY A 165 6.86 0.20 8.61
CA GLY A 165 6.35 -0.21 7.30
C GLY A 165 4.83 -0.10 7.20
N ILE A 166 4.33 0.39 6.06
CA ILE A 166 2.89 0.46 5.77
C ILE A 166 2.58 -0.44 4.58
N CYS A 167 1.58 -1.34 4.73
CA CYS A 167 1.07 -2.21 3.68
C CYS A 167 2.20 -3.02 3.03
N LEU A 168 2.65 -2.70 1.80
CA LEU A 168 3.79 -3.37 1.17
C LEU A 168 5.05 -3.29 2.05
N GLY A 169 5.35 -2.12 2.64
CA GLY A 169 6.51 -1.96 3.53
C GLY A 169 6.47 -2.89 4.75
N HIS A 170 5.29 -3.10 5.34
CA HIS A 170 5.09 -4.08 6.41
C HIS A 170 5.34 -5.52 5.91
N GLN A 171 4.80 -5.87 4.75
CA GLN A 171 4.96 -7.20 4.15
C GLN A 171 6.42 -7.49 3.77
N LEU A 172 7.12 -6.51 3.18
CA LEU A 172 8.56 -6.63 2.87
C LEU A 172 9.41 -6.79 4.14
N THR A 173 9.05 -6.11 5.24
CA THR A 173 9.72 -6.28 6.53
C THR A 173 9.53 -7.70 7.06
N ALA A 174 8.34 -8.26 6.96
CA ALA A 174 8.08 -9.64 7.35
C ALA A 174 8.92 -10.64 6.55
N LEU A 175 9.00 -10.46 5.23
CA LEU A 175 9.83 -11.29 4.35
C LEU A 175 11.34 -11.12 4.67
N ALA A 176 11.79 -9.90 4.92
CA ALA A 176 13.18 -9.62 5.33
C ALA A 176 13.53 -10.28 6.67
N ALA A 177 12.56 -10.36 7.59
CA ALA A 177 12.69 -11.04 8.88
C ALA A 177 12.57 -12.58 8.79
N GLY A 178 12.41 -13.15 7.59
CA GLY A 178 12.33 -14.59 7.35
C GLY A 178 10.92 -15.19 7.46
N GLY A 179 9.89 -14.35 7.50
CA GLY A 179 8.49 -14.77 7.39
C GLY A 179 8.06 -14.99 5.93
N SER A 180 6.80 -15.26 5.73
CA SER A 180 6.17 -15.41 4.43
C SER A 180 4.90 -14.57 4.27
N THR A 181 4.47 -14.40 3.02
CA THR A 181 3.23 -13.73 2.66
C THR A 181 2.39 -14.64 1.77
N TYR A 182 1.09 -14.43 1.78
CA TYR A 182 0.17 -15.16 0.91
C TYR A 182 -0.88 -14.24 0.30
N LYS A 183 -1.39 -14.65 -0.87
CA LYS A 183 -2.44 -13.91 -1.57
C LYS A 183 -3.80 -14.22 -0.97
N LEU A 184 -4.51 -13.18 -0.56
CA LEU A 184 -5.91 -13.28 -0.15
C LEU A 184 -6.81 -13.48 -1.38
N LYS A 185 -7.91 -14.19 -1.22
CA LYS A 185 -8.84 -14.49 -2.31
C LYS A 185 -9.32 -13.22 -3.03
N TYR A 186 -9.73 -12.20 -2.28
CA TYR A 186 -10.16 -10.89 -2.81
C TYR A 186 -9.56 -9.70 -2.06
N GLY A 187 -8.82 -9.95 -0.96
CA GLY A 187 -8.16 -8.94 -0.15
C GLY A 187 -9.11 -8.13 0.74
N HIS A 188 -8.53 -7.27 1.57
CA HIS A 188 -9.28 -6.30 2.36
C HIS A 188 -9.33 -4.96 1.65
N ARG A 189 -10.53 -4.47 1.38
CA ARG A 189 -10.77 -3.17 0.71
C ARG A 189 -11.94 -2.49 1.36
N GLY A 190 -11.67 -1.39 2.06
CA GLY A 190 -12.70 -0.61 2.75
C GLY A 190 -12.13 0.23 3.90
N VAL A 191 -12.97 1.11 4.39
CA VAL A 191 -12.67 2.04 5.50
C VAL A 191 -13.20 1.55 6.86
N ASN A 192 -13.69 0.33 6.92
CA ASN A 192 -14.39 -0.26 8.06
C ASN A 192 -13.85 -1.62 8.45
N GLN A 193 -12.55 -1.83 8.32
CA GLN A 193 -11.89 -3.07 8.69
C GLN A 193 -11.53 -3.05 10.19
N PRO A 194 -12.13 -3.93 11.01
CA PRO A 194 -11.84 -3.96 12.43
C PRO A 194 -10.52 -4.70 12.68
N VAL A 195 -9.62 -4.06 13.42
CA VAL A 195 -8.32 -4.60 13.77
C VAL A 195 -8.16 -4.66 15.28
N ARG A 196 -7.95 -5.84 15.79
CA ARG A 196 -7.78 -6.12 17.21
C ARG A 196 -6.32 -5.94 17.62
N ASP A 197 -6.09 -5.20 18.67
CA ASP A 197 -4.81 -5.13 19.37
C ASP A 197 -4.63 -6.42 20.20
N MET A 198 -3.62 -7.21 19.88
CA MET A 198 -3.38 -8.52 20.50
C MET A 198 -2.76 -8.42 21.90
N GLU A 199 -2.18 -7.28 22.26
CA GLU A 199 -1.65 -7.00 23.59
C GLU A 199 -2.59 -6.15 24.46
N GLY A 200 -3.55 -5.50 23.81
CA GLY A 200 -4.52 -4.63 24.46
C GLY A 200 -5.94 -5.20 24.41
N VAL A 201 -6.88 -4.38 24.88
CA VAL A 201 -8.31 -4.71 24.88
C VAL A 201 -9.08 -3.99 23.77
N ARG A 202 -8.37 -3.25 22.91
CA ARG A 202 -9.01 -2.35 21.93
C ARG A 202 -9.10 -3.00 20.55
N THR A 203 -10.20 -2.69 19.88
CA THR A 203 -10.37 -2.91 18.45
C THR A 203 -10.47 -1.55 17.77
N TYR A 204 -9.67 -1.36 16.73
CA TYR A 204 -9.64 -0.13 15.94
C TYR A 204 -10.35 -0.37 14.60
N ILE A 205 -11.08 0.63 14.14
CA ILE A 205 -11.61 0.61 12.76
C ILE A 205 -10.57 1.24 11.86
N THR A 206 -10.13 0.48 10.87
CA THR A 206 -9.04 0.87 9.96
C THR A 206 -9.48 0.94 8.51
N SER A 207 -8.72 1.70 7.72
CA SER A 207 -8.82 1.74 6.27
C SER A 207 -7.79 0.78 5.67
N GLN A 208 -8.26 -0.20 4.90
CA GLN A 208 -7.39 -1.20 4.28
C GLN A 208 -7.59 -1.26 2.76
N ASN A 209 -6.51 -1.50 2.05
CA ASN A 209 -6.50 -1.79 0.62
C ASN A 209 -5.28 -2.64 0.29
N HIS A 210 -5.37 -3.94 0.55
CA HIS A 210 -4.31 -4.90 0.26
C HIS A 210 -4.87 -6.23 -0.24
N GLY A 211 -4.09 -6.93 -1.06
CA GLY A 211 -4.43 -8.25 -1.60
C GLY A 211 -3.56 -9.37 -1.07
N TYR A 212 -2.51 -9.04 -0.31
CA TYR A 212 -1.60 -9.99 0.32
C TYR A 212 -1.58 -9.76 1.82
N ALA A 213 -1.28 -10.80 2.57
CA ALA A 213 -1.13 -10.75 4.03
C ALA A 213 0.14 -11.47 4.47
N VAL A 214 0.66 -11.07 5.63
CA VAL A 214 1.73 -11.80 6.31
C VAL A 214 1.15 -13.06 6.92
N ASP A 215 1.84 -14.17 6.74
CA ASP A 215 1.51 -15.44 7.38
C ASP A 215 1.97 -15.39 8.85
N SER A 216 1.02 -15.30 9.75
CA SER A 216 1.25 -15.18 11.20
C SER A 216 2.13 -16.31 11.76
N ASP A 217 1.98 -17.51 11.26
CA ASP A 217 2.69 -18.70 11.76
C ASP A 217 4.17 -18.69 11.40
N THR A 218 4.55 -17.86 10.44
CA THR A 218 5.94 -17.73 9.97
C THR A 218 6.71 -16.57 10.62
N VAL A 219 6.05 -15.75 11.43
CA VAL A 219 6.68 -14.62 12.14
C VAL A 219 7.53 -15.14 13.29
N LYS A 220 8.86 -15.22 13.09
CA LYS A 220 9.82 -15.76 14.09
C LYS A 220 10.58 -14.68 14.85
N LEU A 221 10.91 -13.57 14.19
CA LEU A 221 11.71 -12.48 14.78
C LEU A 221 10.86 -11.36 15.36
N GLY A 222 9.55 -11.48 15.30
CA GLY A 222 8.62 -10.47 15.79
C GLY A 222 7.42 -11.11 16.47
N LYS A 223 6.47 -10.26 16.84
CA LYS A 223 5.22 -10.66 17.45
C LYS A 223 4.06 -10.03 16.70
N VAL A 224 3.06 -10.83 16.31
CA VAL A 224 1.83 -10.31 15.74
C VAL A 224 1.16 -9.40 16.76
N ARG A 225 1.11 -8.12 16.42
CA ARG A 225 0.56 -7.06 17.27
C ARG A 225 -0.89 -6.77 16.96
N PHE A 226 -1.23 -6.81 15.67
CA PHE A 226 -2.56 -6.49 15.19
C PHE A 226 -3.08 -7.60 14.29
N ALA A 227 -4.35 -8.01 14.50
CA ALA A 227 -5.03 -9.00 13.69
C ALA A 227 -6.43 -8.49 13.29
N ASN A 228 -6.84 -8.79 12.06
CA ASN A 228 -8.20 -8.49 11.60
C ASN A 228 -9.22 -9.27 12.46
N ALA A 229 -10.20 -8.58 13.02
CA ALA A 229 -11.16 -9.20 13.92
C ALA A 229 -12.18 -10.09 13.20
N ASN A 230 -12.31 -9.99 11.85
CA ASN A 230 -13.26 -10.79 11.08
C ASN A 230 -12.69 -12.14 10.68
N ASP A 231 -11.41 -12.20 10.30
CA ASP A 231 -10.81 -13.40 9.71
C ASP A 231 -9.43 -13.80 10.30
N GLY A 232 -8.92 -13.02 11.25
CA GLY A 232 -7.65 -13.30 11.91
C GLY A 232 -6.39 -12.94 11.10
N THR A 233 -6.54 -12.34 9.91
CA THR A 233 -5.39 -11.93 9.09
C THR A 233 -4.44 -11.01 9.86
N CYS A 234 -3.13 -11.25 9.72
CA CYS A 234 -2.10 -10.39 10.32
C CYS A 234 -2.11 -9.00 9.70
N GLU A 235 -2.34 -7.99 10.54
CA GLU A 235 -2.42 -6.57 10.13
C GLU A 235 -1.24 -5.73 10.66
N GLY A 236 -0.46 -6.28 11.56
CA GLY A 236 0.74 -5.63 12.08
C GLY A 236 1.59 -6.53 12.94
N VAL A 237 2.90 -6.30 12.86
CA VAL A 237 3.94 -7.03 13.62
C VAL A 237 4.88 -6.03 14.28
N ASP A 238 5.18 -6.28 15.54
CA ASP A 238 6.28 -5.62 16.27
C ASP A 238 7.53 -6.51 16.19
N TYR A 239 8.63 -5.90 15.83
CA TYR A 239 9.94 -6.58 15.68
C TYR A 239 10.93 -6.12 16.72
#